data_c018fad25cc073b52514ee4f6838157d
#
_entry.id   c018fad25cc073b52514ee4f6838157d
#
_cell.length_a   1.000
_cell.length_b   1.000
_cell.length_c   1.000
_cell.angle_alpha   90.00
_cell.angle_beta   90.00
_cell.angle_gamma   90.00
#
_symmetry.space_group_name_H-M   'P 1'
#
loop_
_entity.id
_entity.type
_entity.pdbx_description
1 polymer ?
#
loop_
_entity_poly.entity_id
_entity_poly.type
_entity_poly.pdbx_seq_one_letter_code
_entity_poly.pdbx_strand_id
1 'polypeptide(L)'
;MNQIQAWLEDGEIEKARIEALERLKREKDDADLNYFCAVSHDAQGMEREAIPFYEKAVGNGIDGDLRAQAYIQWGSSLRCIGKYQEAMDVLEKGAREFPGNPVIQVFQAMTRYNLKESGQAMEQLLNVIGAYAESPWIQKYEKAIHFYANRLDQTW
;
A
#
# COMPACT_ATOMS: atom_id res chain seq x y z
N MET A 1 -18.76 12.45 -5.41
CA MET A 1 -17.74 12.27 -4.35
C MET A 1 -18.45 12.03 -3.03
N ASN A 2 -18.06 11.00 -2.29
CA ASN A 2 -18.62 10.73 -0.97
C ASN A 2 -18.18 11.84 -0.01
N GLN A 3 -19.07 12.34 0.85
CA GLN A 3 -18.77 13.40 1.82
C GLN A 3 -17.60 13.03 2.75
N ILE A 4 -17.49 11.76 3.12
CA ILE A 4 -16.39 11.26 3.97
C ILE A 4 -15.06 11.39 3.23
N GLN A 5 -15.02 11.05 1.95
CA GLN A 5 -13.82 11.19 1.13
C GLN A 5 -13.41 12.68 1.03
N ALA A 6 -14.35 13.58 0.80
CA ALA A 6 -14.07 15.01 0.76
C ALA A 6 -13.43 15.50 2.08
N TRP A 7 -13.95 15.09 3.22
CA TRP A 7 -13.37 15.44 4.52
C TRP A 7 -11.95 14.89 4.72
N LEU A 8 -11.67 13.68 4.22
CA LEU A 8 -10.31 13.11 4.27
C LEU A 8 -9.33 13.94 3.42
N GLU A 9 -9.75 14.36 2.23
CA GLU A 9 -8.96 15.21 1.33
C GLU A 9 -8.74 16.62 1.90
N ASP A 10 -9.72 17.18 2.62
CA ASP A 10 -9.65 18.47 3.29
C ASP A 10 -8.91 18.43 4.64
N GLY A 11 -8.46 17.24 5.10
CA GLY A 11 -7.78 17.06 6.38
C GLY A 11 -8.70 17.03 7.61
N GLU A 12 -10.01 16.98 7.42
CA GLU A 12 -11.02 16.90 8.49
C GLU A 12 -11.18 15.44 8.97
N ILE A 13 -10.06 14.81 9.34
CA ILE A 13 -9.94 13.36 9.58
C ILE A 13 -10.90 12.87 10.66
N GLU A 14 -11.03 13.61 11.77
CA GLU A 14 -11.90 13.22 12.88
C GLU A 14 -13.38 13.20 12.47
N LYS A 15 -13.81 14.18 11.67
CA LYS A 15 -15.19 14.20 11.14
C LYS A 15 -15.45 13.01 10.22
N ALA A 16 -14.50 12.72 9.33
CA ALA A 16 -14.58 11.57 8.43
C ALA A 16 -14.70 10.26 9.22
N ARG A 17 -13.89 10.10 10.28
CA ARG A 17 -13.87 8.90 11.12
C ARG A 17 -15.20 8.71 11.86
N ILE A 18 -15.70 9.77 12.50
CA ILE A 18 -16.96 9.70 13.25
C ILE A 18 -18.12 9.32 12.33
N GLU A 19 -18.23 9.98 11.18
CA GLU A 19 -19.31 9.72 10.21
C GLU A 19 -19.20 8.29 9.64
N ALA A 20 -18.00 7.82 9.29
CA ALA A 20 -17.80 6.47 8.80
C ALA A 20 -18.25 5.44 9.84
N LEU A 21 -17.84 5.60 11.11
CA LEU A 21 -18.23 4.71 12.20
C LEU A 21 -19.73 4.74 12.47
N GLU A 22 -20.38 5.90 12.44
CA GLU A 22 -21.83 6.00 12.63
C GLU A 22 -22.60 5.30 11.51
N ARG A 23 -22.19 5.48 10.27
CA ARG A 23 -22.82 4.82 9.13
C ARG A 23 -22.61 3.31 9.15
N LEU A 24 -21.43 2.82 9.54
CA LEU A 24 -21.13 1.39 9.67
C LEU A 24 -22.00 0.68 10.70
N LYS A 25 -22.65 1.37 11.64
CA LYS A 25 -23.63 0.76 12.54
C LYS A 25 -24.85 0.20 11.79
N ARG A 26 -25.20 0.78 10.65
CA ARG A 26 -26.34 0.40 9.81
C ARG A 26 -25.90 -0.37 8.56
N GLU A 27 -24.77 -0.04 8.00
CA GLU A 27 -24.23 -0.52 6.72
C GLU A 27 -22.90 -1.25 6.96
N LYS A 28 -22.91 -2.29 7.81
CA LYS A 28 -21.69 -2.96 8.32
C LYS A 28 -20.79 -3.55 7.24
N ASP A 29 -21.40 -3.98 6.13
CA ASP A 29 -20.73 -4.67 5.04
C ASP A 29 -20.47 -3.75 3.84
N ASP A 30 -20.70 -2.43 3.98
CA ASP A 30 -20.35 -1.47 2.94
C ASP A 30 -18.83 -1.40 2.81
N ALA A 31 -18.32 -1.76 1.62
CA ALA A 31 -16.89 -1.87 1.36
C ALA A 31 -16.19 -0.51 1.39
N ASP A 32 -16.80 0.51 0.80
CA ASP A 32 -16.24 1.86 0.74
C ASP A 32 -16.20 2.51 2.13
N LEU A 33 -17.28 2.34 2.92
CA LEU A 33 -17.31 2.84 4.30
C LEU A 33 -16.24 2.20 5.17
N ASN A 34 -16.04 0.87 5.05
CA ASN A 34 -14.95 0.20 5.74
C ASN A 34 -13.59 0.76 5.32
N TYR A 35 -13.37 0.99 4.02
CA TYR A 35 -12.14 1.59 3.52
C TYR A 35 -11.90 3.00 4.09
N PHE A 36 -12.89 3.89 4.03
CA PHE A 36 -12.74 5.25 4.56
C PHE A 36 -12.58 5.28 6.08
N CYS A 37 -13.21 4.35 6.79
CA CYS A 37 -12.98 4.17 8.23
C CYS A 37 -11.54 3.76 8.51
N ALA A 38 -10.99 2.80 7.75
CA ALA A 38 -9.60 2.39 7.87
C ALA A 38 -8.63 3.56 7.63
N VAL A 39 -8.81 4.28 6.51
CA VAL A 39 -7.98 5.44 6.16
C VAL A 39 -8.00 6.51 7.25
N SER A 40 -9.17 6.78 7.83
CA SER A 40 -9.29 7.78 8.89
C SER A 40 -8.60 7.35 10.20
N HIS A 41 -8.54 6.06 10.52
CA HIS A 41 -7.77 5.55 11.64
C HIS A 41 -6.26 5.65 11.38
N ASP A 42 -5.80 5.20 10.20
CA ASP A 42 -4.40 5.30 9.80
C ASP A 42 -3.88 6.74 9.83
N ALA A 43 -4.66 7.69 9.33
CA ALA A 43 -4.31 9.10 9.34
C ALA A 43 -4.13 9.69 10.77
N GLN A 44 -4.60 8.98 11.79
CA GLN A 44 -4.44 9.33 13.20
C GLN A 44 -3.38 8.47 13.92
N GLY A 45 -2.64 7.63 13.19
CA GLY A 45 -1.64 6.72 13.77
C GLY A 45 -2.26 5.54 14.52
N MET A 46 -3.47 5.13 14.12
CA MET A 46 -4.22 4.03 14.74
C MET A 46 -4.22 2.80 13.82
N GLU A 47 -3.02 2.33 13.45
CA GLU A 47 -2.85 1.25 12.46
C GLU A 47 -3.51 -0.06 12.90
N ARG A 48 -3.46 -0.38 14.20
CA ARG A 48 -4.07 -1.61 14.73
C ARG A 48 -5.59 -1.62 14.55
N GLU A 49 -6.21 -0.47 14.72
CA GLU A 49 -7.64 -0.26 14.57
C GLU A 49 -8.05 -0.19 13.09
N ALA A 50 -7.17 0.31 12.22
CA ALA A 50 -7.40 0.41 10.78
C ALA A 50 -7.43 -0.96 10.09
N ILE A 51 -6.56 -1.88 10.47
CA ILE A 51 -6.36 -3.19 9.81
C ILE A 51 -7.67 -3.97 9.64
N PRO A 52 -8.53 -4.19 10.66
CA PRO A 52 -9.79 -4.92 10.48
C PRO A 52 -10.75 -4.28 9.48
N PHE A 53 -10.69 -2.96 9.33
CA PHE A 53 -11.54 -2.26 8.36
C PHE A 53 -11.01 -2.42 6.93
N TYR A 54 -9.69 -2.40 6.71
CA TYR A 54 -9.13 -2.75 5.39
C TYR A 54 -9.46 -4.17 4.98
N GLU A 55 -9.34 -5.13 5.90
CA GLU A 55 -9.69 -6.52 5.66
C GLU A 55 -11.16 -6.66 5.22
N LYS A 56 -12.09 -5.99 5.91
CA LYS A 56 -13.50 -5.97 5.55
C LYS A 56 -13.75 -5.28 4.22
N ALA A 57 -13.12 -4.15 3.95
CA ALA A 57 -13.25 -3.44 2.69
C ALA A 57 -12.90 -4.34 1.50
N VAL A 58 -11.75 -5.01 1.56
CA VAL A 58 -11.30 -5.94 0.52
C VAL A 58 -12.21 -7.18 0.45
N GLY A 59 -12.59 -7.75 1.59
CA GLY A 59 -13.47 -8.92 1.68
C GLY A 59 -14.89 -8.65 1.18
N ASN A 60 -15.42 -7.45 1.39
CA ASN A 60 -16.74 -7.02 0.96
C ASN A 60 -16.79 -6.48 -0.49
N GLY A 61 -15.67 -6.52 -1.19
CA GLY A 61 -15.65 -6.30 -2.63
C GLY A 61 -15.42 -4.85 -3.05
N ILE A 62 -14.69 -4.05 -2.25
CA ILE A 62 -14.19 -2.76 -2.75
C ILE A 62 -13.47 -2.98 -4.10
N ASP A 63 -13.66 -2.09 -5.04
CA ASP A 63 -13.15 -2.26 -6.41
C ASP A 63 -12.30 -1.09 -6.91
N GLY A 64 -11.86 -1.19 -8.17
CA GLY A 64 -11.11 -0.15 -8.86
C GLY A 64 -9.85 0.31 -8.13
N ASP A 65 -9.56 1.61 -8.23
CA ASP A 65 -8.38 2.21 -7.63
C ASP A 65 -8.39 2.14 -6.10
N LEU A 66 -9.58 2.20 -5.48
CA LEU A 66 -9.70 2.08 -4.03
C LEU A 66 -9.27 0.70 -3.53
N ARG A 67 -9.51 -0.36 -4.31
CA ARG A 67 -9.04 -1.70 -3.98
C ARG A 67 -7.52 -1.81 -4.00
N ALA A 68 -6.87 -1.23 -5.00
CA ALA A 68 -5.41 -1.17 -5.04
C ALA A 68 -4.84 -0.38 -3.85
N GLN A 69 -5.43 0.77 -3.54
CA GLN A 69 -5.06 1.58 -2.37
C GLN A 69 -5.28 0.83 -1.05
N ALA A 70 -6.37 0.07 -0.93
CA ALA A 70 -6.65 -0.72 0.26
C ALA A 70 -5.56 -1.77 0.52
N TYR A 71 -5.08 -2.49 -0.50
CA TYR A 71 -3.96 -3.43 -0.35
C TYR A 71 -2.66 -2.73 0.08
N ILE A 72 -2.35 -1.58 -0.51
CA ILE A 72 -1.15 -0.81 -0.19
C ILE A 72 -1.19 -0.35 1.28
N GLN A 73 -2.28 0.28 1.68
CA GLN A 73 -2.42 0.85 3.02
C GLN A 73 -2.53 -0.23 4.08
N TRP A 74 -3.28 -1.32 3.83
CA TRP A 74 -3.34 -2.47 4.72
C TRP A 74 -1.97 -3.11 4.94
N GLY A 75 -1.23 -3.36 3.85
CA GLY A 75 0.14 -3.86 3.93
C GLY A 75 1.06 -2.90 4.69
N SER A 76 0.93 -1.60 4.47
CA SER A 76 1.68 -0.57 5.21
C SER A 76 1.37 -0.60 6.70
N SER A 77 0.09 -0.64 7.10
CA SER A 77 -0.33 -0.67 8.51
C SER A 77 0.20 -1.92 9.22
N LEU A 78 0.11 -3.10 8.58
CA LEU A 78 0.70 -4.34 9.09
C LEU A 78 2.21 -4.22 9.29
N ARG A 79 2.91 -3.61 8.32
CA ARG A 79 4.35 -3.37 8.40
C ARG A 79 4.69 -2.42 9.56
N CYS A 80 3.93 -1.34 9.74
CA CYS A 80 4.15 -0.37 10.82
C CYS A 80 4.01 -0.97 12.21
N ILE A 81 3.16 -1.98 12.39
CA ILE A 81 3.02 -2.69 13.67
C ILE A 81 3.93 -3.92 13.80
N GLY A 82 4.86 -4.11 12.87
CA GLY A 82 5.86 -5.19 12.91
C GLY A 82 5.38 -6.54 12.39
N LYS A 83 4.19 -6.64 11.82
CA LYS A 83 3.64 -7.87 11.23
C LYS A 83 4.11 -8.04 9.78
N TYR A 84 5.42 -8.17 9.60
CA TYR A 84 6.06 -8.11 8.29
C TYR A 84 5.63 -9.24 7.35
N GLN A 85 5.45 -10.46 7.84
CA GLN A 85 5.00 -11.57 7.00
C GLN A 85 3.55 -11.37 6.54
N GLU A 86 2.65 -10.99 7.45
CA GLU A 86 1.26 -10.68 7.10
C GLU A 86 1.19 -9.51 6.09
N ALA A 87 2.05 -8.49 6.27
CA ALA A 87 2.16 -7.37 5.33
C ALA A 87 2.56 -7.87 3.93
N MET A 88 3.58 -8.74 3.84
CA MET A 88 4.00 -9.32 2.57
C MET A 88 2.88 -10.12 1.91
N ASP A 89 2.17 -10.97 2.67
CA ASP A 89 1.07 -11.78 2.16
C ASP A 89 -0.05 -10.92 1.56
N VAL A 90 -0.38 -9.80 2.21
CA VAL A 90 -1.39 -8.83 1.72
C VAL A 90 -0.90 -8.12 0.45
N LEU A 91 0.35 -7.65 0.44
CA LEU A 91 0.93 -6.97 -0.71
C LEU A 91 1.10 -7.90 -1.92
N GLU A 92 1.37 -9.18 -1.70
CA GLU A 92 1.41 -10.18 -2.77
C GLU A 92 0.03 -10.43 -3.37
N LYS A 93 -1.04 -10.44 -2.56
CA LYS A 93 -2.41 -10.50 -3.07
C LYS A 93 -2.71 -9.28 -3.96
N GLY A 94 -2.36 -8.08 -3.48
CA GLY A 94 -2.49 -6.86 -4.25
C GLY A 94 -1.71 -6.90 -5.57
N ALA A 95 -0.47 -7.40 -5.55
CA ALA A 95 0.36 -7.53 -6.74
C ALA A 95 -0.21 -8.51 -7.78
N ARG A 96 -0.90 -9.56 -7.35
CA ARG A 96 -1.59 -10.49 -8.25
C ARG A 96 -2.81 -9.87 -8.92
N GLU A 97 -3.57 -9.05 -8.20
CA GLU A 97 -4.74 -8.36 -8.74
C GLU A 97 -4.37 -7.13 -9.58
N PHE A 98 -3.28 -6.45 -9.23
CA PHE A 98 -2.79 -5.23 -9.90
C PHE A 98 -1.33 -5.41 -10.35
N PRO A 99 -1.10 -6.31 -11.33
CA PRO A 99 0.26 -6.59 -11.80
C PRO A 99 0.90 -5.33 -12.39
N GLY A 100 2.15 -5.08 -12.02
CA GLY A 100 2.88 -3.91 -12.47
C GLY A 100 2.60 -2.61 -11.72
N ASN A 101 1.74 -2.61 -10.69
CA ASN A 101 1.56 -1.42 -9.85
C ASN A 101 2.87 -1.07 -9.13
N PRO A 102 3.50 0.09 -9.44
CA PRO A 102 4.81 0.42 -8.88
C PRO A 102 4.77 0.69 -7.37
N VAL A 103 3.66 1.19 -6.85
CA VAL A 103 3.54 1.51 -5.43
C VAL A 103 3.47 0.23 -4.60
N ILE A 104 2.73 -0.78 -5.05
CA ILE A 104 2.72 -2.11 -4.41
C ILE A 104 4.14 -2.68 -4.36
N GLN A 105 4.89 -2.59 -5.47
CA GLN A 105 6.27 -3.08 -5.53
C GLN A 105 7.19 -2.34 -4.56
N VAL A 106 7.03 -1.03 -4.41
CA VAL A 106 7.80 -0.23 -3.43
C VAL A 106 7.50 -0.69 -2.00
N PHE A 107 6.24 -0.90 -1.65
CA PHE A 107 5.87 -1.37 -0.30
C PHE A 107 6.30 -2.82 -0.05
N GLN A 108 6.29 -3.68 -1.07
CA GLN A 108 6.91 -5.01 -0.99
C GLN A 108 8.41 -4.91 -0.70
N ALA A 109 9.12 -4.01 -1.38
CA ALA A 109 10.55 -3.81 -1.15
C ALA A 109 10.84 -3.34 0.28
N MET A 110 10.07 -2.39 0.80
CA MET A 110 10.18 -1.97 2.21
C MET A 110 9.96 -3.13 3.18
N THR A 111 8.96 -3.98 2.90
CA THR A 111 8.64 -5.14 3.72
C THR A 111 9.74 -6.21 3.64
N ARG A 112 10.31 -6.45 2.44
CA ARG A 112 11.49 -7.33 2.26
C ARG A 112 12.68 -6.87 3.10
N TYR A 113 12.92 -5.57 3.13
CA TYR A 113 13.98 -5.01 3.98
C TYR A 113 13.75 -5.36 5.46
N ASN A 114 12.53 -5.23 5.96
CA ASN A 114 12.19 -5.61 7.32
C ASN A 114 12.32 -7.12 7.59
N LEU A 115 12.07 -7.96 6.57
CA LEU A 115 12.27 -9.41 6.61
C LEU A 115 13.74 -9.83 6.44
N LYS A 116 14.69 -8.88 6.38
CA LYS A 116 16.13 -9.10 6.18
C LYS A 116 16.52 -9.63 4.79
N GLU A 117 15.66 -9.42 3.81
CA GLU A 117 15.88 -9.72 2.39
C GLU A 117 16.41 -8.48 1.64
N SER A 118 17.48 -7.85 2.16
CA SER A 118 17.96 -6.55 1.70
C SER A 118 18.37 -6.52 0.22
N GLY A 119 18.99 -7.60 -0.27
CA GLY A 119 19.37 -7.71 -1.69
C GLY A 119 18.15 -7.70 -2.61
N GLN A 120 17.14 -8.48 -2.30
CA GLN A 120 15.88 -8.55 -3.07
C GLN A 120 15.08 -7.24 -2.97
N ALA A 121 15.09 -6.59 -1.80
CA ALA A 121 14.48 -5.29 -1.61
C ALA A 121 15.11 -4.22 -2.52
N MET A 122 16.45 -4.18 -2.57
CA MET A 122 17.19 -3.25 -3.41
C MET A 122 16.99 -3.54 -4.90
N GLU A 123 17.05 -4.80 -5.31
CA GLU A 123 16.76 -5.22 -6.68
C GLU A 123 15.39 -4.73 -7.14
N GLN A 124 14.37 -4.96 -6.32
CA GLN A 124 13.00 -4.55 -6.63
C GLN A 124 12.88 -3.02 -6.77
N LEU A 125 13.47 -2.25 -5.86
CA LEU A 125 13.46 -0.78 -5.93
C LEU A 125 14.19 -0.25 -7.16
N LEU A 126 15.36 -0.79 -7.49
CA LEU A 126 16.12 -0.38 -8.66
C LEU A 126 15.36 -0.66 -9.97
N ASN A 127 14.66 -1.80 -10.04
CA ASN A 127 13.83 -2.13 -11.19
C ASN A 127 12.62 -1.19 -11.31
N VAL A 128 11.98 -0.81 -10.20
CA VAL A 128 10.89 0.20 -10.20
C VAL A 128 11.43 1.56 -10.68
N ILE A 129 12.57 1.99 -10.16
CA ILE A 129 13.18 3.27 -10.59
C ILE A 129 13.48 3.26 -12.08
N GLY A 130 14.10 2.19 -12.60
CA GLY A 130 14.42 2.06 -14.02
C GLY A 130 13.20 2.07 -14.92
N ALA A 131 12.11 1.43 -14.49
CA ALA A 131 10.90 1.28 -15.30
C ALA A 131 9.98 2.51 -15.28
N TYR A 132 9.92 3.26 -14.16
CA TYR A 132 8.89 4.28 -13.94
C TYR A 132 9.41 5.70 -13.76
N ALA A 133 10.72 5.91 -13.60
CA ALA A 133 11.27 7.26 -13.48
C ALA A 133 11.25 8.02 -14.81
N GLU A 134 10.70 9.20 -14.80
CA GLU A 134 10.58 10.06 -16.00
C GLU A 134 11.84 10.90 -16.28
N SER A 135 12.82 10.88 -15.38
CA SER A 135 14.06 11.65 -15.54
C SER A 135 14.85 11.18 -16.78
N PRO A 136 15.23 12.08 -17.72
CA PRO A 136 16.05 11.71 -18.87
C PRO A 136 17.40 11.07 -18.49
N TRP A 137 17.97 11.45 -17.35
CA TRP A 137 19.18 10.85 -16.82
C TRP A 137 18.99 9.40 -16.42
N ILE A 138 17.88 9.06 -15.74
CA ILE A 138 17.57 7.69 -15.35
C ILE A 138 17.27 6.86 -16.59
N GLN A 139 16.48 7.37 -17.52
CA GLN A 139 16.18 6.69 -18.79
C GLN A 139 17.44 6.37 -19.60
N LYS A 140 18.41 7.29 -19.61
CA LYS A 140 19.72 7.07 -20.25
C LYS A 140 20.47 5.87 -19.68
N TYR A 141 20.36 5.63 -18.36
CA TYR A 141 21.04 4.56 -17.63
C TYR A 141 20.15 3.37 -17.28
N GLU A 142 18.92 3.32 -17.76
CA GLU A 142 17.93 2.30 -17.44
C GLU A 142 18.48 0.87 -17.62
N LYS A 143 19.13 0.60 -18.75
CA LYS A 143 19.70 -0.72 -19.03
C LYS A 143 20.79 -1.11 -18.01
N ALA A 144 21.62 -0.17 -17.60
CA ALA A 144 22.65 -0.40 -16.59
C ALA A 144 22.02 -0.64 -15.21
N ILE A 145 20.99 0.15 -14.84
CA ILE A 145 20.25 -0.01 -13.57
C ILE A 145 19.67 -1.42 -13.49
N HIS A 146 18.96 -1.87 -14.52
CA HIS A 146 18.39 -3.22 -14.55
C HIS A 146 19.46 -4.33 -14.56
N PHE A 147 20.56 -4.11 -15.27
CA PHE A 147 21.66 -5.08 -15.32
C PHE A 147 22.30 -5.31 -13.95
N TYR A 148 22.53 -4.22 -13.19
CA TYR A 148 23.18 -4.31 -11.88
C TYR A 148 22.21 -4.66 -10.75
N ALA A 149 20.90 -4.47 -10.90
CA ALA A 149 19.91 -4.59 -9.83
C ALA A 149 19.99 -5.91 -9.04
N ASN A 150 20.27 -7.03 -9.72
CA ASN A 150 20.43 -8.36 -9.10
C ASN A 150 21.90 -8.83 -9.02
N ARG A 151 22.88 -7.92 -9.17
CA ARG A 151 24.31 -8.22 -9.22
C ARG A 151 25.14 -7.33 -8.30
N LEU A 152 24.50 -6.79 -7.24
CA LEU A 152 25.13 -5.80 -6.37
C LEU A 152 26.36 -6.34 -5.62
N ASP A 153 26.41 -7.64 -5.36
CA ASP A 153 27.51 -8.33 -4.66
C ASP A 153 28.57 -8.89 -5.62
N GLN A 154 28.39 -8.73 -6.94
CA GLN A 154 29.35 -9.21 -7.93
C GLN A 154 30.46 -8.17 -8.17
N THR A 155 31.67 -8.65 -8.32
CA THR A 155 32.84 -7.86 -8.72
C THR A 155 33.43 -8.44 -10.00
N TRP A 156 34.06 -7.60 -10.82
CA TRP A 156 34.73 -7.93 -12.08
C TRP A 156 36.19 -7.59 -12.02
#